data_59b7bafc6a65da0319c3f09b756a338d
#
_entry.id   59b7bafc6a65da0319c3f09b756a338d
#
_cell.length_a   1.000
_cell.length_b   1.000
_cell.length_c   1.000
_cell.angle_alpha   90.00
_cell.angle_beta   90.00
_cell.angle_gamma   90.00
#
_symmetry.space_group_name_H-M   'P 1'
#
loop_
_entity.id
_entity.type
_entity.pdbx_description
1 polymer ?
#
loop_
_entity_poly.entity_id
_entity_poly.type
_entity_poly.pdbx_seq_one_letter_code
_entity_poly.pdbx_strand_id
1 'polypeptide(L)'
;MVDENVLKYTAEHEWVLIDGSVATIGITAYAAEKLGDIVFVDLPKVGAGVAEGTVVGEIESTKSVGELFAPVNGTVVATNDAVVASPELVNSDPFGDGWLIRVEFDSLPTLLSAEEYRALTGE
;
A
#
# COMPACT_ATOMS: atom_id res chain seq x y z
N MET A 1 -9.10 12.14 -7.48
CA MET A 1 -9.38 11.39 -6.25
C MET A 1 -9.74 9.95 -6.59
N VAL A 2 -9.19 9.00 -5.87
CA VAL A 2 -9.45 7.58 -6.12
C VAL A 2 -10.71 7.15 -5.38
N ASP A 3 -11.59 6.44 -6.07
CA ASP A 3 -12.80 5.89 -5.46
C ASP A 3 -12.45 4.61 -4.72
N GLU A 4 -12.59 4.61 -3.40
CA GLU A 4 -12.27 3.46 -2.55
C GLU A 4 -13.05 2.21 -2.93
N ASN A 5 -14.22 2.35 -3.56
CA ASN A 5 -15.06 1.21 -3.94
C ASN A 5 -14.54 0.45 -5.16
N VAL A 6 -13.64 1.04 -5.95
CA VAL A 6 -13.04 0.36 -7.11
C VAL A 6 -11.68 -0.25 -6.79
N LEU A 7 -11.14 0.03 -5.60
CA LEU A 7 -9.88 -0.55 -5.17
C LEU A 7 -10.06 -1.99 -4.71
N LYS A 8 -8.97 -2.73 -4.72
CA LYS A 8 -8.88 -4.04 -4.07
C LYS A 8 -8.06 -3.88 -2.80
N TYR A 9 -8.18 -4.83 -1.89
CA TYR A 9 -7.58 -4.72 -0.57
C TYR A 9 -6.97 -6.04 -0.13
N THR A 10 -6.07 -5.97 0.87
CA THR A 10 -5.49 -7.15 1.52
C THR A 10 -5.86 -7.15 3.00
N ALA A 11 -5.71 -8.31 3.64
CA ALA A 11 -5.92 -8.45 5.08
C ALA A 11 -4.87 -7.70 5.89
N GLU A 12 -3.75 -7.32 5.27
CA GLU A 12 -2.69 -6.52 5.89
C GLU A 12 -2.95 -5.01 5.76
N HIS A 13 -4.15 -4.62 5.34
CA HIS A 13 -4.60 -3.23 5.23
C HIS A 13 -3.87 -2.43 4.15
N GLU A 14 -3.61 -3.07 3.02
CA GLU A 14 -3.09 -2.40 1.84
C GLU A 14 -4.19 -2.29 0.81
N TRP A 15 -4.18 -1.20 0.04
CA TRP A 15 -5.06 -1.04 -1.09
C TRP A 15 -4.28 -1.24 -2.39
N VAL A 16 -4.99 -1.69 -3.42
CA VAL A 16 -4.40 -1.99 -4.73
C VAL A 16 -5.29 -1.40 -5.80
N LEU A 17 -4.71 -0.56 -6.65
CA LEU A 17 -5.38 -0.01 -7.82
C LEU A 17 -4.79 -0.67 -9.06
N ILE A 18 -5.60 -1.42 -9.78
CA ILE A 18 -5.17 -2.14 -10.98
C ILE A 18 -5.38 -1.27 -12.21
N ASP A 19 -4.31 -1.09 -12.98
CA ASP A 19 -4.33 -0.37 -14.25
C ASP A 19 -3.52 -1.19 -15.27
N GLY A 20 -4.20 -1.97 -16.10
CA GLY A 20 -3.54 -2.89 -17.02
C GLY A 20 -2.75 -3.94 -16.25
N SER A 21 -1.44 -3.99 -16.46
CA SER A 21 -0.55 -4.92 -15.78
C SER A 21 0.19 -4.28 -14.60
N VAL A 22 -0.17 -3.05 -14.23
CA VAL A 22 0.49 -2.33 -13.13
C VAL A 22 -0.48 -2.15 -11.97
N ALA A 23 -0.02 -2.48 -10.78
CA ALA A 23 -0.76 -2.27 -9.52
C ALA A 23 -0.11 -1.12 -8.76
N THR A 24 -0.90 -0.10 -8.42
CA THR A 24 -0.47 0.96 -7.50
C THR A 24 -0.91 0.55 -6.10
N ILE A 25 0.00 0.62 -5.15
CA ILE A 25 -0.19 0.05 -3.82
C ILE A 25 0.09 1.10 -2.75
N GLY A 26 -0.75 1.14 -1.74
CA GLY A 26 -0.56 1.96 -0.56
C GLY A 26 -1.22 1.30 0.64
N ILE A 27 -1.20 1.99 1.78
CA ILE A 27 -1.91 1.52 2.97
C ILE A 27 -3.24 2.26 3.09
N THR A 28 -4.21 1.61 3.71
CA THR A 28 -5.54 2.20 3.87
C THR A 28 -5.53 3.30 4.93
N ALA A 29 -6.57 4.14 4.91
CA ALA A 29 -6.77 5.14 5.96
C ALA A 29 -6.88 4.46 7.34
N TYR A 30 -7.49 3.28 7.40
CA TYR A 30 -7.57 2.49 8.62
C TYR A 30 -6.17 2.16 9.16
N ALA A 31 -5.28 1.68 8.30
CA ALA A 31 -3.91 1.35 8.70
C ALA A 31 -3.13 2.60 9.14
N ALA A 32 -3.24 3.69 8.39
CA ALA A 32 -2.56 4.94 8.72
C ALA A 32 -3.04 5.48 10.08
N GLU A 33 -4.33 5.41 10.35
CA GLU A 33 -4.89 5.85 11.63
C GLU A 33 -4.38 4.99 12.78
N LYS A 34 -4.31 3.68 12.60
CA LYS A 34 -3.82 2.76 13.62
C LYS A 34 -2.32 2.94 13.91
N LEU A 35 -1.54 3.24 12.87
CA LEU A 35 -0.11 3.50 13.04
C LEU A 35 0.14 4.84 13.75
N GLY A 36 -0.65 5.86 13.44
CA GLY A 36 -0.43 7.22 13.93
C GLY A 36 0.42 8.03 12.96
N ASP A 37 1.04 9.09 13.43
CA ASP A 37 1.81 10.01 12.58
C ASP A 37 3.01 9.30 11.96
N ILE A 38 3.02 9.18 10.65
CA ILE A 38 4.09 8.52 9.91
C ILE A 38 5.28 9.47 9.81
N VAL A 39 6.45 8.98 10.21
CA VAL A 39 7.68 9.77 10.26
C VAL A 39 8.77 9.25 9.34
N PHE A 40 8.65 8.00 8.87
CA PHE A 40 9.64 7.41 7.98
C PHE A 40 9.00 6.31 7.13
N VAL A 41 9.37 6.26 5.85
CA VAL A 41 8.90 5.24 4.92
C VAL A 41 10.12 4.65 4.22
N ASP A 42 10.27 3.32 4.32
CA ASP A 42 11.33 2.58 3.64
C ASP A 42 10.69 1.75 2.53
N LEU A 43 10.99 2.09 1.29
CA LEU A 43 10.42 1.46 0.10
C LEU A 43 11.44 0.58 -0.61
N PRO A 44 10.98 -0.46 -1.33
CA PRO A 44 11.88 -1.27 -2.16
C PRO A 44 12.40 -0.41 -3.32
N LYS A 45 13.44 -0.89 -3.98
CA LYS A 45 14.02 -0.18 -5.12
C LYS A 45 13.28 -0.55 -6.40
N VAL A 46 13.22 0.40 -7.33
CA VAL A 46 12.74 0.13 -8.68
C VAL A 46 13.59 -0.99 -9.29
N GLY A 47 12.93 -1.96 -9.88
CA GLY A 47 13.59 -3.16 -10.44
C GLY A 47 13.61 -4.34 -9.49
N ALA A 48 13.27 -4.15 -8.21
CA ALA A 48 13.24 -5.25 -7.26
C ALA A 48 12.07 -6.19 -7.56
N GLY A 49 12.32 -7.50 -7.49
CA GLY A 49 11.27 -8.50 -7.58
C GLY A 49 10.55 -8.62 -6.25
N VAL A 50 9.22 -8.79 -6.29
CA VAL A 50 8.40 -8.93 -5.09
C VAL A 50 7.53 -10.18 -5.21
N ALA A 51 7.34 -10.85 -4.09
CA ALA A 51 6.48 -12.03 -4.02
C ALA A 51 5.37 -11.78 -3.01
N GLU A 52 4.17 -12.16 -3.39
CA GLU A 52 2.99 -12.00 -2.54
C GLU A 52 3.24 -12.52 -1.12
N GLY A 53 2.85 -11.71 -0.13
CA GLY A 53 2.98 -12.09 1.28
C GLY A 53 4.34 -11.85 1.90
N THR A 54 5.33 -11.38 1.13
CA THR A 54 6.65 -11.07 1.67
C THR A 54 6.73 -9.59 2.06
N VAL A 55 7.54 -9.29 3.06
CA VAL A 55 7.79 -7.90 3.48
C VAL A 55 8.70 -7.24 2.46
N VAL A 56 8.29 -6.10 1.93
CA VAL A 56 9.04 -5.36 0.92
C VAL A 56 9.44 -3.96 1.38
N GLY A 57 8.90 -3.51 2.50
CA GLY A 57 9.22 -2.19 3.04
C GLY A 57 8.68 -2.04 4.45
N GLU A 58 8.90 -0.84 5.03
CA GLU A 58 8.45 -0.52 6.38
C GLU A 58 7.88 0.89 6.41
N ILE A 59 6.91 1.09 7.30
CA ILE A 59 6.31 2.40 7.52
C ILE A 59 6.39 2.65 9.02
N GLU A 60 7.20 3.64 9.41
CA GLU A 60 7.47 3.93 10.81
C GLU A 60 6.65 5.14 11.26
N SER A 61 5.99 5.00 12.40
CA SER A 61 5.26 6.09 13.02
C SER A 61 5.93 6.49 14.33
N THR A 62 5.40 7.51 14.99
CA THR A 62 5.90 7.97 16.29
C THR A 62 5.76 6.92 17.39
N LYS A 63 4.91 5.91 17.20
CA LYS A 63 4.62 4.92 18.24
C LYS A 63 4.81 3.46 17.80
N SER A 64 5.02 3.21 16.50
CA SER A 64 5.01 1.84 16.00
C SER A 64 5.69 1.73 14.64
N VAL A 65 6.02 0.50 14.24
CA VAL A 65 6.53 0.20 12.90
C VAL A 65 5.56 -0.78 12.25
N GLY A 66 5.08 -0.43 11.05
CA GLY A 66 4.26 -1.30 10.23
C GLY A 66 5.09 -1.87 9.09
N GLU A 67 4.86 -3.13 8.76
CA GLU A 67 5.51 -3.76 7.62
C GLU A 67 4.64 -3.62 6.37
N LEU A 68 5.28 -3.34 5.24
CA LEU A 68 4.60 -3.33 3.94
C LEU A 68 4.79 -4.69 3.29
N PHE A 69 3.70 -5.41 3.11
CA PHE A 69 3.70 -6.71 2.44
C PHE A 69 3.39 -6.51 0.96
N ALA A 70 4.01 -7.33 0.10
CA ALA A 70 3.67 -7.31 -1.32
C ALA A 70 2.31 -7.98 -1.51
N PRO A 71 1.33 -7.28 -2.11
CA PRO A 71 0.02 -7.87 -2.34
C PRO A 71 -0.05 -8.69 -3.64
N VAL A 72 0.99 -8.62 -4.47
CA VAL A 72 1.04 -9.28 -5.78
C VAL A 72 2.46 -9.79 -6.05
N ASN A 73 2.60 -10.66 -7.04
CA ASN A 73 3.90 -11.10 -7.54
C ASN A 73 4.30 -10.26 -8.74
N GLY A 74 5.51 -9.74 -8.77
CA GLY A 74 5.96 -8.95 -9.91
C GLY A 74 7.25 -8.19 -9.65
N THR A 75 7.39 -7.06 -10.33
CA THR A 75 8.59 -6.23 -10.27
C THR A 75 8.20 -4.78 -9.99
N VAL A 76 8.89 -4.14 -9.06
CA VAL A 76 8.67 -2.73 -8.73
C VAL A 76 9.07 -1.87 -9.92
N VAL A 77 8.14 -1.07 -10.45
CA VAL A 77 8.40 -0.18 -11.58
C VAL A 77 8.40 1.29 -11.18
N ALA A 78 7.88 1.62 -10.02
CA ALA A 78 7.91 3.00 -9.49
C ALA A 78 7.79 3.00 -7.97
N THR A 79 8.40 4.00 -7.35
CA THR A 79 8.27 4.29 -5.93
C THR A 79 7.90 5.75 -5.77
N ASN A 80 7.18 6.07 -4.71
CA ASN A 80 6.71 7.45 -4.50
C ASN A 80 7.73 8.22 -3.65
N ASP A 81 8.59 8.99 -4.32
CA ASP A 81 9.60 9.78 -3.62
C ASP A 81 8.99 10.86 -2.73
N ALA A 82 7.76 11.30 -3.02
CA ALA A 82 7.09 12.31 -2.22
C ALA A 82 6.84 11.85 -0.79
N VAL A 83 6.49 10.56 -0.57
CA VAL A 83 6.27 10.05 0.80
C VAL A 83 7.59 9.81 1.53
N VAL A 84 8.68 9.61 0.81
CA VAL A 84 10.00 9.50 1.43
C VAL A 84 10.43 10.87 1.95
N ALA A 85 10.19 11.92 1.16
CA ALA A 85 10.49 13.30 1.55
C ALA A 85 9.50 13.84 2.59
N SER A 86 8.23 13.45 2.47
CA SER A 86 7.14 13.95 3.31
C SER A 86 6.24 12.79 3.77
N PRO A 87 6.71 12.00 4.75
CA PRO A 87 5.96 10.80 5.20
C PRO A 87 4.53 11.07 5.66
N GLU A 88 4.24 12.29 6.11
CA GLU A 88 2.89 12.69 6.54
C GLU A 88 1.85 12.62 5.43
N LEU A 89 2.26 12.52 4.16
CA LEU A 89 1.32 12.31 3.04
C LEU A 89 0.56 10.99 3.19
N VAL A 90 1.18 10.00 3.81
CA VAL A 90 0.54 8.71 4.08
C VAL A 90 -0.66 8.91 5.01
N ASN A 91 -0.57 9.85 5.95
CA ASN A 91 -1.67 10.17 6.85
C ASN A 91 -2.72 11.04 6.19
N SER A 92 -2.28 12.08 5.46
CA SER A 92 -3.18 13.10 4.93
C SER A 92 -3.92 12.66 3.67
N ASP A 93 -3.31 11.80 2.86
CA ASP A 93 -3.90 11.36 1.59
C ASP A 93 -3.48 9.93 1.23
N PRO A 94 -3.85 8.95 2.07
CA PRO A 94 -3.38 7.57 1.89
C PRO A 94 -3.84 6.92 0.58
N PHE A 95 -4.97 7.33 0.02
CA PHE A 95 -5.49 6.78 -1.24
C PHE A 95 -5.09 7.60 -2.47
N GLY A 96 -4.40 8.71 -2.30
CA GLY A 96 -3.97 9.59 -3.38
C GLY A 96 -2.46 9.80 -3.35
N ASP A 97 -2.04 11.01 -2.99
CA ASP A 97 -0.61 11.38 -3.01
C ASP A 97 0.26 10.52 -2.09
N GLY A 98 -0.35 9.81 -1.13
CA GLY A 98 0.35 8.91 -0.21
C GLY A 98 0.55 7.50 -0.73
N TRP A 99 0.37 7.23 -2.02
CA TRP A 99 0.67 5.91 -2.58
C TRP A 99 2.14 5.55 -2.34
N LEU A 100 2.45 4.26 -2.31
CA LEU A 100 3.80 3.81 -1.93
C LEU A 100 4.60 3.29 -3.11
N ILE A 101 4.12 2.26 -3.80
CA ILE A 101 4.86 1.63 -4.90
C ILE A 101 3.92 1.28 -6.05
N ARG A 102 4.50 1.11 -7.25
CA ARG A 102 3.82 0.50 -8.39
C ARG A 102 4.57 -0.74 -8.79
N VAL A 103 3.84 -1.82 -9.02
CA VAL A 103 4.38 -3.11 -9.36
C VAL A 103 3.77 -3.57 -10.68
N GLU A 104 4.62 -3.94 -11.64
CA GLU A 104 4.15 -4.67 -12.82
C GLU A 104 4.00 -6.12 -12.39
N PHE A 105 2.77 -6.58 -12.29
CA PHE A 105 2.49 -7.90 -11.72
C PHE A 105 2.43 -8.99 -12.80
N ASP A 106 2.91 -10.17 -12.43
CA ASP A 106 2.85 -11.37 -13.28
C ASP A 106 1.55 -12.12 -13.06
N SER A 107 1.05 -12.09 -11.82
CA SER A 107 -0.19 -12.75 -11.45
C SER A 107 -0.85 -12.00 -10.30
N LEU A 108 -2.18 -12.09 -10.24
CA LEU A 108 -2.95 -11.50 -9.15
C LEU A 108 -3.49 -12.62 -8.27
N PRO A 109 -3.25 -12.57 -6.96
CA PRO A 109 -3.94 -13.44 -6.03
C PRO A 109 -5.38 -12.97 -5.86
N THR A 110 -6.16 -13.70 -5.09
CA THR A 110 -7.50 -13.26 -4.72
C THR A 110 -7.38 -12.11 -3.73
N LEU A 111 -7.83 -10.93 -4.15
CA LEU A 111 -7.82 -9.73 -3.32
C LEU A 111 -9.24 -9.47 -2.80
N LEU A 112 -9.32 -8.73 -1.69
CA LEU A 112 -10.60 -8.38 -1.08
C LEU A 112 -11.25 -7.22 -1.84
N SER A 113 -12.58 -7.25 -1.94
CA SER A 113 -13.32 -6.09 -2.41
C SER A 113 -13.41 -5.07 -1.25
N ALA A 114 -13.86 -3.84 -1.57
CA ALA A 114 -14.09 -2.83 -0.54
C ALA A 114 -15.08 -3.31 0.53
N GLU A 115 -16.14 -3.99 0.10
CA GLU A 115 -17.14 -4.53 1.02
C GLU A 115 -16.54 -5.60 1.94
N GLU A 116 -15.76 -6.52 1.38
CA GLU A 116 -15.10 -7.56 2.17
C GLU A 116 -14.11 -6.96 3.15
N TYR A 117 -13.39 -5.94 2.73
CA TYR A 117 -12.43 -5.27 3.60
C TYR A 117 -13.12 -4.52 4.75
N ARG A 118 -14.24 -3.86 4.48
CA ARG A 118 -15.02 -3.18 5.53
C ARG A 118 -15.53 -4.17 6.57
N ALA A 119 -15.93 -5.35 6.12
CA ALA A 119 -16.36 -6.41 7.04
C ALA A 119 -15.20 -6.85 7.95
N LEU A 120 -14.00 -6.88 7.41
CA LEU A 120 -12.80 -7.25 8.16
C LEU A 120 -12.46 -6.22 9.24
N THR A 121 -12.60 -4.93 8.94
CA THR A 121 -12.24 -3.84 9.86
C THR A 121 -13.40 -3.45 10.80
N GLY A 122 -14.61 -3.90 10.52
CA GLY A 122 -15.79 -3.55 11.31
C GLY A 122 -16.38 -2.19 10.95
N GLU A 123 -15.99 -1.63 9.84
CA GLU A 123 -16.51 -0.33 9.38
C GLU A 123 -17.74 -0.46 8.50
#